data_19e9aa88999538bfec484da0dc60a1f4
#
_entry.id   19e9aa88999538bfec484da0dc60a1f4
#
_cell.length_a   1.000
_cell.length_b   1.000
_cell.length_c   1.000
_cell.angle_alpha   90.00
_cell.angle_beta   90.00
_cell.angle_gamma   90.00
#
_symmetry.space_group_name_H-M   'P 1'
#
loop_
_entity.id
_entity.type
_entity.pdbx_description
1 polymer ?
#
loop_
_entity_poly.entity_id
_entity_poly.type
_entity_poly.pdbx_seq_one_letter_code
_entity_poly.pdbx_strand_id
1 'polypeptide(L)'
;MSTAVALSSSTAWYDSPLYYDMVYEDYTKRETRFLHAAVKEYGKDFGESWKILEPACGSGRLLESLAECGHTVHGFDRNRNQVAYAKKRLKKFSSKTKVWEDSLQDFKITKSGSYDLIHCFVTTFKYLLKEKDAVASLRLMSEALRPGGLCLIGLHLTNYKDNPADYEKWVNRRDGVKVVSETWSEPAKIKQRTEAMRTRMTISEKGKTRVEETLWDFRTYSAKELKSLLGKIKTLELVACHDFHYSIRQKRKLNDAYTDIILVLKKKTK
;
A
#
# COMPACT_ATOMS: atom_id res chain seq x y z
N MET A 1 -17.15 32.88 -19.06
CA MET A 1 -17.65 32.90 -17.65
C MET A 1 -16.73 32.01 -16.84
N SER A 2 -15.90 32.60 -15.99
CA SER A 2 -14.97 31.88 -15.14
C SER A 2 -15.78 31.26 -14.00
N THR A 3 -15.98 29.93 -14.03
CA THR A 3 -16.53 29.17 -12.89
C THR A 3 -15.52 29.22 -11.76
N ALA A 4 -15.86 29.92 -10.69
CA ALA A 4 -15.08 29.95 -9.46
C ALA A 4 -14.90 28.50 -8.96
N VAL A 5 -13.66 28.02 -8.94
CA VAL A 5 -13.30 26.72 -8.36
C VAL A 5 -13.35 26.91 -6.84
N ALA A 6 -14.34 26.31 -6.19
CA ALA A 6 -14.39 26.31 -4.73
C ALA A 6 -13.24 25.46 -4.19
N LEU A 7 -12.26 26.10 -3.53
CA LEU A 7 -11.29 25.43 -2.66
C LEU A 7 -12.06 24.92 -1.45
N SER A 8 -12.30 23.62 -1.35
CA SER A 8 -12.83 23.03 -0.12
C SER A 8 -11.69 22.93 0.91
N SER A 9 -12.00 23.25 2.16
CA SER A 9 -11.13 23.05 3.32
C SER A 9 -10.44 21.69 3.28
N SER A 10 -9.21 21.60 3.75
CA SER A 10 -8.28 20.46 3.85
C SER A 10 -8.90 19.09 4.14
N THR A 11 -9.75 18.60 3.24
CA THR A 11 -10.24 17.22 3.30
C THR A 11 -9.15 16.34 2.71
N ALA A 12 -8.58 15.46 3.51
CA ALA A 12 -7.58 14.53 3.02
C ALA A 12 -8.19 13.66 1.90
N TRP A 13 -7.49 13.45 0.81
CA TRP A 13 -7.97 12.65 -0.33
C TRP A 13 -8.43 11.24 0.08
N TYR A 14 -7.95 10.76 1.22
CA TYR A 14 -8.42 9.51 1.84
C TYR A 14 -9.86 9.58 2.37
N ASP A 15 -10.40 10.79 2.61
CA ASP A 15 -11.79 10.97 3.07
C ASP A 15 -12.80 10.84 1.92
N SER A 16 -12.30 10.75 0.69
CA SER A 16 -13.07 10.55 -0.54
C SER A 16 -12.76 9.19 -1.18
N PRO A 17 -13.17 8.05 -0.57
CA PRO A 17 -12.74 6.70 -0.98
C PRO A 17 -13.02 6.36 -2.44
N LEU A 18 -14.15 6.82 -2.99
CA LEU A 18 -14.52 6.60 -4.38
C LEU A 18 -13.47 7.17 -5.35
N TYR A 19 -13.03 8.40 -5.12
CA TYR A 19 -12.10 9.06 -6.04
C TYR A 19 -10.68 8.55 -5.85
N TYR A 20 -10.29 8.25 -4.62
CA TYR A 20 -9.05 7.54 -4.31
C TYR A 20 -9.01 6.18 -5.02
N ASP A 21 -10.09 5.41 -4.95
CA ASP A 21 -10.23 4.12 -5.60
C ASP A 21 -10.06 4.21 -7.13
N MET A 22 -10.69 5.19 -7.77
CA MET A 22 -10.58 5.43 -9.21
C MET A 22 -9.13 5.66 -9.67
N VAL A 23 -8.27 6.24 -8.84
CA VAL A 23 -6.86 6.46 -9.18
C VAL A 23 -6.09 5.15 -9.28
N TYR A 24 -6.40 4.16 -8.43
CA TYR A 24 -5.63 2.92 -8.31
C TYR A 24 -6.29 1.67 -8.88
N GLU A 25 -7.56 1.72 -9.29
CA GLU A 25 -8.31 0.52 -9.68
C GLU A 25 -7.72 -0.24 -10.86
N ASP A 26 -7.11 0.46 -11.82
CA ASP A 26 -6.50 -0.15 -13.02
C ASP A 26 -5.35 -1.10 -12.68
N TYR A 27 -4.69 -0.90 -11.54
CA TYR A 27 -3.60 -1.75 -11.07
C TYR A 27 -4.08 -3.04 -10.41
N THR A 28 -5.32 -3.10 -9.93
CA THR A 28 -5.85 -4.18 -9.08
C THR A 28 -5.62 -5.58 -9.66
N LYS A 29 -5.97 -5.79 -10.93
CA LYS A 29 -5.79 -7.10 -11.59
C LYS A 29 -4.31 -7.49 -11.75
N ARG A 30 -3.43 -6.52 -11.97
CA ARG A 30 -1.99 -6.75 -12.10
C ARG A 30 -1.38 -7.12 -10.75
N GLU A 31 -1.71 -6.38 -9.71
CA GLU A 31 -1.26 -6.63 -8.34
C GLU A 31 -1.76 -7.99 -7.84
N THR A 32 -3.04 -8.31 -8.04
CA THR A 32 -3.61 -9.63 -7.67
C THR A 32 -2.88 -10.78 -8.36
N ARG A 33 -2.64 -10.68 -9.67
CA ARG A 33 -1.87 -11.71 -10.41
C ARG A 33 -0.45 -11.85 -9.89
N PHE A 34 0.19 -10.72 -9.54
CA PHE A 34 1.54 -10.75 -8.97
C PHE A 34 1.57 -11.41 -7.60
N LEU A 35 0.59 -11.16 -6.72
CA LEU A 35 0.49 -11.84 -5.43
C LEU A 35 0.39 -13.35 -5.59
N HIS A 36 -0.44 -13.83 -6.52
CA HIS A 36 -0.54 -15.27 -6.84
C HIS A 36 0.78 -15.85 -7.37
N ALA A 37 1.44 -15.13 -8.29
CA ALA A 37 2.72 -15.55 -8.83
C ALA A 37 3.82 -15.58 -7.76
N ALA A 38 3.84 -14.60 -6.85
CA ALA A 38 4.78 -14.54 -5.73
C ALA A 38 4.57 -15.70 -4.74
N VAL A 39 3.32 -16.03 -4.43
CA VAL A 39 3.02 -17.19 -3.58
C VAL A 39 3.46 -18.48 -4.26
N LYS A 40 3.21 -18.65 -5.55
CA LYS A 40 3.64 -19.83 -6.31
C LYS A 40 5.17 -19.98 -6.34
N GLU A 41 5.90 -18.88 -6.50
CA GLU A 41 7.36 -18.87 -6.64
C GLU A 41 8.10 -18.97 -5.30
N TYR A 42 7.61 -18.26 -4.26
CA TYR A 42 8.33 -18.09 -2.99
C TYR A 42 7.63 -18.74 -1.79
N GLY A 43 6.33 -19.03 -1.91
CA GLY A 43 5.54 -19.61 -0.85
C GLY A 43 5.92 -21.07 -0.58
N LYS A 44 5.64 -21.52 0.63
CA LYS A 44 5.78 -22.92 1.02
C LYS A 44 4.52 -23.36 1.75
N ASP A 45 4.00 -24.53 1.37
CA ASP A 45 2.81 -25.13 2.00
C ASP A 45 1.58 -24.21 1.98
N PHE A 46 1.38 -23.48 0.87
CA PHE A 46 0.17 -22.74 0.59
C PHE A 46 -0.85 -23.68 -0.06
N GLY A 47 -2.03 -23.78 0.55
CA GLY A 47 -3.16 -24.50 -0.04
C GLY A 47 -3.84 -23.69 -1.16
N GLU A 48 -5.01 -24.16 -1.61
CA GLU A 48 -5.80 -23.47 -2.65
C GLU A 48 -6.41 -22.16 -2.15
N SER A 49 -6.81 -22.08 -0.89
CA SER A 49 -7.37 -20.89 -0.25
C SER A 49 -6.44 -20.38 0.86
N TRP A 50 -6.10 -19.11 0.79
CA TRP A 50 -5.19 -18.45 1.74
C TRP A 50 -5.95 -17.55 2.70
N LYS A 51 -5.38 -17.33 3.86
CA LYS A 51 -5.79 -16.29 4.78
C LYS A 51 -4.85 -15.09 4.64
N ILE A 52 -5.39 -13.99 4.17
CA ILE A 52 -4.62 -12.80 3.75
C ILE A 52 -4.94 -11.62 4.67
N LEU A 53 -3.92 -10.83 5.02
CA LEU A 53 -4.07 -9.54 5.70
C LEU A 53 -3.53 -8.42 4.82
N GLU A 54 -4.34 -7.38 4.65
CA GLU A 54 -3.92 -6.12 4.02
C GLU A 54 -3.93 -4.99 5.06
N PRO A 55 -2.78 -4.66 5.66
CA PRO A 55 -2.62 -3.44 6.45
C PRO A 55 -2.82 -2.18 5.60
N ALA A 56 -3.57 -1.20 6.11
CA ALA A 56 -3.93 0.03 5.40
C ALA A 56 -4.63 -0.26 4.05
N CYS A 57 -5.69 -1.07 4.09
CA CYS A 57 -6.38 -1.62 2.92
C CYS A 57 -7.16 -0.59 2.09
N GLY A 58 -7.29 0.66 2.54
CA GLY A 58 -8.01 1.72 1.86
C GLY A 58 -9.43 1.31 1.46
N SER A 59 -9.77 1.52 0.20
CA SER A 59 -11.08 1.17 -0.39
C SER A 59 -11.39 -0.34 -0.42
N GLY A 60 -10.41 -1.21 -0.10
CA GLY A 60 -10.57 -2.66 -0.13
C GLY A 60 -10.56 -3.27 -1.54
N ARG A 61 -10.00 -2.57 -2.56
CA ARG A 61 -9.97 -3.05 -3.95
C ARG A 61 -9.24 -4.38 -4.13
N LEU A 62 -8.07 -4.54 -3.46
CA LEU A 62 -7.32 -5.80 -3.49
C LEU A 62 -7.98 -6.89 -2.64
N LEU A 63 -8.56 -6.53 -1.50
CA LEU A 63 -9.34 -7.47 -0.69
C LEU A 63 -10.52 -8.06 -1.50
N GLU A 64 -11.24 -7.22 -2.28
CA GLU A 64 -12.33 -7.70 -3.14
C GLU A 64 -11.80 -8.67 -4.19
N SER A 65 -10.76 -8.28 -4.93
CA SER A 65 -10.18 -9.12 -5.98
C SER A 65 -9.66 -10.47 -5.47
N LEU A 66 -9.04 -10.48 -4.28
CA LEU A 66 -8.55 -11.71 -3.63
C LEU A 66 -9.70 -12.58 -3.08
N ALA A 67 -10.78 -11.95 -2.57
CA ALA A 67 -11.98 -12.68 -2.14
C ALA A 67 -12.70 -13.34 -3.34
N GLU A 68 -12.73 -12.69 -4.51
CA GLU A 68 -13.23 -13.26 -5.77
C GLU A 68 -12.42 -14.50 -6.20
N CYS A 69 -11.13 -14.53 -5.90
CA CYS A 69 -10.27 -15.71 -6.13
C CYS A 69 -10.47 -16.82 -5.08
N GLY A 70 -11.40 -16.66 -4.12
CA GLY A 70 -11.74 -17.69 -3.13
C GLY A 70 -10.99 -17.61 -1.81
N HIS A 71 -10.15 -16.60 -1.61
CA HIS A 71 -9.37 -16.44 -0.37
C HIS A 71 -10.18 -15.84 0.78
N THR A 72 -9.74 -16.08 2.01
CA THR A 72 -10.20 -15.38 3.20
C THR A 72 -9.36 -14.13 3.38
N VAL A 73 -9.99 -12.95 3.34
CA VAL A 73 -9.27 -11.68 3.34
C VAL A 73 -9.68 -10.82 4.52
N HIS A 74 -8.70 -10.29 5.20
CA HIS A 74 -8.83 -9.36 6.28
C HIS A 74 -8.06 -8.08 5.94
N GLY A 75 -8.56 -6.92 6.39
CA GLY A 75 -7.84 -5.68 6.23
C GLY A 75 -8.23 -4.67 7.29
N PHE A 76 -7.35 -3.71 7.50
CA PHE A 76 -7.66 -2.57 8.34
C PHE A 76 -7.16 -1.28 7.69
N ASP A 77 -7.78 -0.18 8.07
CA ASP A 77 -7.32 1.16 7.71
C ASP A 77 -7.57 2.11 8.88
N ARG A 78 -6.74 3.16 9.00
CA ARG A 78 -6.94 4.19 10.02
C ARG A 78 -8.06 5.16 9.69
N ASN A 79 -8.43 5.25 8.41
CA ASN A 79 -9.47 6.16 7.94
C ASN A 79 -10.84 5.48 7.95
N ARG A 80 -11.76 6.01 8.76
CA ARG A 80 -13.14 5.47 8.93
C ARG A 80 -13.94 5.45 7.63
N ASN A 81 -13.74 6.43 6.75
CA ASN A 81 -14.45 6.50 5.48
C ASN A 81 -13.98 5.38 4.55
N GLN A 82 -12.67 5.09 4.53
CA GLN A 82 -12.10 3.95 3.79
C GLN A 82 -12.65 2.63 4.34
N VAL A 83 -12.65 2.44 5.66
CA VAL A 83 -13.20 1.24 6.31
C VAL A 83 -14.68 1.05 5.98
N ALA A 84 -15.49 2.11 6.04
CA ALA A 84 -16.92 2.04 5.70
C ALA A 84 -17.13 1.66 4.23
N TYR A 85 -16.36 2.26 3.33
CA TYR A 85 -16.40 1.97 1.90
C TYR A 85 -15.98 0.52 1.60
N ALA A 86 -14.88 0.05 2.18
CA ALA A 86 -14.40 -1.33 2.03
C ALA A 86 -15.41 -2.34 2.56
N LYS A 87 -16.05 -2.10 3.71
CA LYS A 87 -17.12 -2.96 4.24
C LYS A 87 -18.30 -3.06 3.27
N LYS A 88 -18.73 -1.94 2.66
CA LYS A 88 -19.80 -1.93 1.66
C LYS A 88 -19.41 -2.74 0.43
N ARG A 89 -18.20 -2.54 -0.10
CA ARG A 89 -17.63 -3.27 -1.24
C ARG A 89 -17.61 -4.78 -1.02
N LEU A 90 -17.19 -5.19 0.17
CA LEU A 90 -16.98 -6.59 0.52
C LEU A 90 -18.25 -7.30 1.02
N LYS A 91 -19.41 -6.64 1.05
CA LYS A 91 -20.66 -7.18 1.61
C LYS A 91 -21.04 -8.55 1.01
N LYS A 92 -20.82 -8.74 -0.30
CA LYS A 92 -21.09 -10.03 -1.00
C LYS A 92 -20.19 -11.18 -0.55
N PHE A 93 -19.07 -10.87 0.14
CA PHE A 93 -18.10 -11.84 0.64
C PHE A 93 -18.03 -11.88 2.19
N SER A 94 -19.08 -11.45 2.87
CA SER A 94 -19.08 -11.23 4.35
C SER A 94 -18.64 -12.45 5.18
N SER A 95 -18.84 -13.68 4.69
CA SER A 95 -18.40 -14.90 5.35
C SER A 95 -16.88 -15.13 5.32
N LYS A 96 -16.17 -14.49 4.39
CA LYS A 96 -14.73 -14.64 4.16
C LYS A 96 -13.94 -13.34 4.39
N THR A 97 -14.62 -12.26 4.79
CA THR A 97 -13.99 -10.94 4.86
C THR A 97 -14.16 -10.29 6.21
N LYS A 98 -13.14 -9.58 6.66
CA LYS A 98 -13.20 -8.74 7.86
C LYS A 98 -12.42 -7.45 7.63
N VAL A 99 -13.09 -6.31 7.87
CA VAL A 99 -12.43 -4.98 7.80
C VAL A 99 -12.71 -4.21 9.08
N TRP A 100 -11.68 -3.56 9.65
CA TRP A 100 -11.80 -2.78 10.88
C TRP A 100 -10.89 -1.54 10.85
N GLU A 101 -11.11 -0.63 11.81
CA GLU A 101 -10.26 0.54 12.02
C GLU A 101 -9.06 0.16 12.89
N ASP A 102 -7.85 0.41 12.39
CA ASP A 102 -6.61 0.17 13.11
C ASP A 102 -5.45 0.95 12.46
N SER A 103 -4.30 1.00 13.12
CA SER A 103 -3.11 1.73 12.67
C SER A 103 -1.96 0.80 12.32
N LEU A 104 -1.19 1.16 11.28
CA LEU A 104 -0.11 0.33 10.74
C LEU A 104 0.99 0.02 11.77
N GLN A 105 1.29 0.93 12.71
CA GLN A 105 2.38 0.79 13.67
C GLN A 105 2.04 -0.02 14.92
N ASP A 106 0.75 -0.21 15.23
CA ASP A 106 0.29 -0.78 16.52
C ASP A 106 -0.99 -1.62 16.42
N PHE A 107 -1.29 -2.15 15.21
CA PHE A 107 -2.49 -2.95 14.98
C PHE A 107 -2.55 -4.19 15.88
N LYS A 108 -3.77 -4.57 16.24
CA LYS A 108 -4.02 -5.69 17.14
C LYS A 108 -4.00 -7.02 16.39
N ILE A 109 -3.17 -7.93 16.87
CA ILE A 109 -3.13 -9.32 16.40
C ILE A 109 -4.05 -10.16 17.30
N THR A 110 -5.15 -10.65 16.74
CA THR A 110 -6.08 -11.51 17.48
C THR A 110 -5.56 -12.92 17.67
N LYS A 111 -4.72 -13.40 16.75
CA LYS A 111 -4.08 -14.72 16.81
C LYS A 111 -2.77 -14.69 16.03
N SER A 112 -1.66 -14.93 16.70
CA SER A 112 -0.34 -15.06 16.07
C SER A 112 -0.30 -16.24 15.09
N GLY A 113 0.47 -16.08 14.01
CA GLY A 113 0.68 -17.16 13.04
C GLY A 113 -0.56 -17.56 12.25
N SER A 114 -1.52 -16.66 12.08
CA SER A 114 -2.80 -17.02 11.46
C SER A 114 -2.91 -16.64 9.96
N TYR A 115 -1.98 -15.87 9.42
CA TYR A 115 -2.02 -15.42 8.02
C TYR A 115 -0.96 -16.12 7.17
N ASP A 116 -1.36 -16.52 5.97
CA ASP A 116 -0.48 -17.07 4.95
C ASP A 116 0.27 -15.97 4.23
N LEU A 117 -0.43 -14.89 3.90
CA LEU A 117 0.07 -13.77 3.12
C LEU A 117 -0.31 -12.45 3.80
N ILE A 118 0.65 -11.54 3.85
CA ILE A 118 0.43 -10.11 4.17
C ILE A 118 0.95 -9.30 3.00
N HIS A 119 0.22 -8.26 2.59
CA HIS A 119 0.71 -7.31 1.59
C HIS A 119 0.38 -5.87 1.97
N CYS A 120 1.30 -4.96 1.67
CA CYS A 120 1.14 -3.52 1.88
C CYS A 120 1.79 -2.80 0.70
N PHE A 121 0.97 -2.40 -0.28
CA PHE A 121 1.45 -1.80 -1.53
C PHE A 121 1.26 -0.28 -1.56
N VAL A 122 1.46 0.31 -2.73
CA VAL A 122 1.23 1.74 -3.01
C VAL A 122 1.99 2.66 -2.03
N THR A 123 3.23 2.27 -1.70
CA THR A 123 4.16 3.10 -0.89
C THR A 123 3.66 3.40 0.54
N THR A 124 2.56 2.79 0.97
CA THR A 124 1.90 3.05 2.25
C THR A 124 2.82 2.91 3.46
N PHE A 125 3.79 2.00 3.41
CA PHE A 125 4.75 1.79 4.51
C PHE A 125 5.57 3.05 4.84
N LYS A 126 5.76 3.98 3.89
CA LYS A 126 6.51 5.24 4.08
C LYS A 126 5.78 6.28 4.94
N TYR A 127 4.47 6.11 5.23
CA TYR A 127 3.77 6.94 6.22
C TYR A 127 4.28 6.75 7.66
N LEU A 128 5.02 5.69 7.94
CA LEU A 128 5.67 5.45 9.23
C LEU A 128 6.94 6.31 9.35
N LEU A 129 6.79 7.57 9.71
CA LEU A 129 7.87 8.56 9.72
C LEU A 129 8.98 8.21 10.72
N LYS A 130 8.65 7.57 11.85
CA LYS A 130 9.61 7.18 12.87
C LYS A 130 10.07 5.74 12.65
N GLU A 131 11.37 5.50 12.72
CA GLU A 131 11.93 4.15 12.54
C GLU A 131 11.40 3.12 13.55
N LYS A 132 11.14 3.55 14.79
CA LYS A 132 10.53 2.70 15.81
C LYS A 132 9.15 2.16 15.35
N ASP A 133 8.36 2.99 14.68
CA ASP A 133 7.01 2.61 14.21
C ASP A 133 7.12 1.65 13.03
N ALA A 134 8.09 1.87 12.11
CA ALA A 134 8.38 0.93 11.02
C ALA A 134 8.86 -0.44 11.54
N VAL A 135 9.71 -0.47 12.56
CA VAL A 135 10.15 -1.70 13.23
C VAL A 135 8.97 -2.40 13.90
N ALA A 136 8.12 -1.65 14.63
CA ALA A 136 6.93 -2.20 15.29
C ALA A 136 5.97 -2.83 14.27
N SER A 137 5.67 -2.13 13.19
CA SER A 137 4.82 -2.62 12.09
C SER A 137 5.35 -3.94 11.51
N LEU A 138 6.64 -3.99 11.16
CA LEU A 138 7.26 -5.21 10.61
C LEU A 138 7.24 -6.39 11.62
N ARG A 139 7.43 -6.12 12.90
CA ARG A 139 7.31 -7.13 13.95
C ARG A 139 5.90 -7.69 14.06
N LEU A 140 4.90 -6.81 14.05
CA LEU A 140 3.49 -7.21 14.07
C LEU A 140 3.11 -8.00 12.82
N MET A 141 3.55 -7.58 11.63
CA MET A 141 3.34 -8.35 10.39
C MET A 141 3.99 -9.74 10.49
N SER A 142 5.24 -9.79 10.99
CA SER A 142 5.93 -11.06 11.19
C SER A 142 5.20 -11.96 12.21
N GLU A 143 4.71 -11.40 13.30
CA GLU A 143 3.96 -12.15 14.32
C GLU A 143 2.65 -12.70 13.76
N ALA A 144 1.92 -11.91 12.98
CA ALA A 144 0.66 -12.29 12.36
C ALA A 144 0.82 -13.41 11.31
N LEU A 145 1.96 -13.49 10.61
CA LEU A 145 2.26 -14.55 9.64
C LEU A 145 2.49 -15.90 10.31
N ARG A 146 2.04 -16.99 9.66
CA ARG A 146 2.49 -18.33 10.00
C ARG A 146 3.95 -18.57 9.59
N PRO A 147 4.66 -19.56 10.16
CA PRO A 147 5.96 -19.99 9.65
C PRO A 147 5.88 -20.32 8.14
N GLY A 148 6.84 -19.84 7.34
CA GLY A 148 6.84 -19.98 5.88
C GLY A 148 5.88 -19.06 5.13
N GLY A 149 5.05 -18.27 5.81
CA GLY A 149 4.17 -17.26 5.22
C GLY A 149 4.94 -16.09 4.61
N LEU A 150 4.32 -15.35 3.70
CA LEU A 150 4.93 -14.25 2.95
C LEU A 150 4.39 -12.88 3.37
N CYS A 151 5.29 -11.88 3.40
CA CYS A 151 4.93 -10.47 3.51
C CYS A 151 5.51 -9.71 2.31
N LEU A 152 4.64 -9.06 1.52
CA LEU A 152 5.04 -8.26 0.39
C LEU A 152 4.82 -6.78 0.69
N ILE A 153 5.89 -5.97 0.54
CA ILE A 153 5.82 -4.53 0.80
C ILE A 153 6.32 -3.78 -0.44
N GLY A 154 5.45 -2.95 -1.00
CA GLY A 154 5.78 -2.07 -2.12
C GLY A 154 6.07 -0.65 -1.65
N LEU A 155 7.23 -0.09 -2.04
CA LEU A 155 7.61 1.28 -1.71
C LEU A 155 8.60 1.87 -2.72
N HIS A 156 8.75 3.19 -2.71
CA HIS A 156 9.77 3.89 -3.48
C HIS A 156 11.06 4.02 -2.65
N LEU A 157 12.20 3.65 -3.25
CA LEU A 157 13.51 3.97 -2.72
C LEU A 157 13.88 5.43 -3.03
N THR A 158 14.70 6.03 -2.20
CA THR A 158 15.23 7.36 -2.38
C THR A 158 16.73 7.29 -2.66
N ASN A 159 17.14 7.68 -3.89
CA ASN A 159 18.53 7.86 -4.20
C ASN A 159 19.00 9.25 -3.75
N TYR A 160 19.62 9.37 -2.60
CA TYR A 160 20.05 10.66 -2.04
C TYR A 160 21.09 11.42 -2.87
N LYS A 161 21.71 10.76 -3.86
CA LYS A 161 22.66 11.42 -4.78
C LYS A 161 21.97 12.08 -5.96
N ASP A 162 20.79 11.59 -6.30
CA ASP A 162 19.97 12.07 -7.40
C ASP A 162 18.49 11.96 -6.97
N ASN A 163 17.99 13.03 -6.35
CA ASN A 163 16.64 13.09 -5.80
C ASN A 163 16.01 14.45 -6.10
N PRO A 164 15.70 14.71 -7.38
CA PRO A 164 14.98 15.92 -7.78
C PRO A 164 13.54 15.91 -7.27
N ALA A 165 12.87 17.07 -7.32
CA ALA A 165 11.43 17.13 -7.23
C ALA A 165 10.80 16.30 -8.37
N ASP A 166 9.69 15.65 -8.11
CA ASP A 166 8.98 14.82 -9.09
C ASP A 166 7.52 15.22 -9.19
N TYR A 167 6.92 14.87 -10.32
CA TYR A 167 5.53 15.18 -10.63
C TYR A 167 4.87 14.05 -11.39
N GLU A 168 3.71 13.63 -10.92
CA GLU A 168 2.86 12.63 -11.56
C GLU A 168 1.47 13.19 -11.81
N LYS A 169 0.86 12.81 -12.94
CA LYS A 169 -0.51 13.15 -13.27
C LYS A 169 -1.27 11.97 -13.82
N TRP A 170 -2.41 11.70 -13.22
CA TRP A 170 -3.30 10.63 -13.61
C TRP A 170 -4.69 11.15 -13.89
N VAL A 171 -5.37 10.58 -14.90
CA VAL A 171 -6.72 10.99 -15.31
C VAL A 171 -7.59 9.75 -15.41
N ASN A 172 -8.55 9.63 -14.52
CA ASN A 172 -9.46 8.49 -14.45
C ASN A 172 -10.90 8.95 -14.69
N ARG A 173 -11.70 8.08 -15.30
CA ARG A 173 -13.13 8.32 -15.56
C ARG A 173 -13.93 7.08 -15.25
N ARG A 174 -15.03 7.25 -14.49
CA ARG A 174 -15.97 6.18 -14.15
C ARG A 174 -17.36 6.78 -13.89
N ASP A 175 -18.40 6.21 -14.49
CA ASP A 175 -19.81 6.54 -14.23
C ASP A 175 -20.12 8.05 -14.26
N GLY A 176 -19.60 8.78 -15.25
CA GLY A 176 -19.81 10.22 -15.39
C GLY A 176 -18.95 11.09 -14.48
N VAL A 177 -18.09 10.49 -13.65
CA VAL A 177 -17.11 11.17 -12.82
C VAL A 177 -15.77 11.20 -13.53
N LYS A 178 -15.10 12.36 -13.53
CA LYS A 178 -13.69 12.52 -13.93
C LYS A 178 -12.86 12.96 -12.73
N VAL A 179 -11.79 12.22 -12.45
CA VAL A 179 -10.79 12.57 -11.44
C VAL A 179 -9.47 12.84 -12.13
N VAL A 180 -8.87 14.00 -11.88
CA VAL A 180 -7.49 14.31 -12.23
C VAL A 180 -6.72 14.39 -10.92
N SER A 181 -5.79 13.46 -10.73
CA SER A 181 -4.87 13.43 -9.58
C SER A 181 -3.51 13.91 -10.03
N GLU A 182 -3.00 14.95 -9.38
CA GLU A 182 -1.68 15.52 -9.59
C GLU A 182 -0.90 15.45 -8.29
N THR A 183 0.24 14.76 -8.30
CA THR A 183 1.08 14.57 -7.12
C THR A 183 2.47 15.14 -7.35
N TRP A 184 2.96 15.91 -6.40
CA TRP A 184 4.30 16.47 -6.36
C TRP A 184 5.05 15.92 -5.17
N SER A 185 6.31 15.60 -5.34
CA SER A 185 7.27 15.34 -4.27
C SER A 185 8.38 16.40 -4.27
N GLU A 186 8.74 16.86 -3.08
CA GLU A 186 9.89 17.73 -2.90
C GLU A 186 11.16 16.88 -2.68
N PRO A 187 12.35 17.42 -2.98
CA PRO A 187 13.59 16.73 -2.66
C PRO A 187 13.68 16.29 -1.20
N ALA A 188 14.20 15.11 -0.95
CA ALA A 188 14.29 14.54 0.38
C ALA A 188 15.13 15.39 1.34
N LYS A 189 14.61 15.64 2.53
CA LYS A 189 15.35 16.20 3.67
C LYS A 189 16.19 15.09 4.30
N ILE A 190 17.41 14.88 3.80
CA ILE A 190 18.25 13.72 4.12
C ILE A 190 18.43 13.50 5.61
N LYS A 191 18.74 14.57 6.39
CA LYS A 191 18.95 14.49 7.85
C LYS A 191 17.69 14.04 8.59
N GLN A 192 16.51 14.50 8.18
CA GLN A 192 15.22 14.15 8.74
C GLN A 192 14.71 12.82 8.20
N ARG A 193 15.24 12.36 7.07
CA ARG A 193 14.77 11.18 6.33
C ARG A 193 13.28 11.29 5.96
N THR A 194 12.89 12.47 5.47
CA THR A 194 11.52 12.74 5.02
C THR A 194 11.53 13.44 3.67
N GLU A 195 10.47 13.28 2.93
CA GLU A 195 10.14 14.04 1.74
C GLU A 195 8.70 14.56 1.85
N ALA A 196 8.49 15.82 1.50
CA ALA A 196 7.17 16.42 1.53
C ALA A 196 6.43 16.09 0.24
N MET A 197 5.17 15.71 0.37
CA MET A 197 4.28 15.32 -0.70
C MET A 197 3.06 16.24 -0.75
N ARG A 198 2.59 16.54 -1.95
CA ARG A 198 1.32 17.24 -2.17
C ARG A 198 0.53 16.52 -3.26
N THR A 199 -0.74 16.24 -3.01
CA THR A 199 -1.66 15.79 -4.05
C THR A 199 -2.81 16.77 -4.19
N ARG A 200 -3.14 17.09 -5.44
CA ARG A 200 -4.34 17.81 -5.82
C ARG A 200 -5.24 16.87 -6.61
N MET A 201 -6.45 16.68 -6.15
CA MET A 201 -7.51 16.01 -6.91
C MET A 201 -8.51 17.02 -7.45
N THR A 202 -8.63 17.09 -8.76
CA THR A 202 -9.70 17.83 -9.44
C THR A 202 -10.79 16.85 -9.82
N ILE A 203 -11.96 16.98 -9.21
CA ILE A 203 -13.09 16.07 -9.35
C ILE A 203 -14.19 16.81 -10.11
N SER A 204 -14.59 16.26 -11.26
CA SER A 204 -15.69 16.78 -12.09
C SER A 204 -16.81 15.76 -12.15
N GLU A 205 -17.99 16.14 -11.65
CA GLU A 205 -19.18 15.29 -11.57
C GLU A 205 -20.45 16.14 -11.78
N LYS A 206 -21.37 15.67 -12.63
CA LYS A 206 -22.68 16.34 -12.88
C LYS A 206 -22.55 17.84 -13.20
N GLY A 207 -21.56 18.21 -14.04
CA GLY A 207 -21.31 19.59 -14.45
C GLY A 207 -20.68 20.48 -13.38
N LYS A 208 -20.35 19.95 -12.20
CA LYS A 208 -19.66 20.66 -11.13
C LYS A 208 -18.20 20.18 -11.03
N THR A 209 -17.30 21.11 -10.69
CA THR A 209 -15.89 20.79 -10.45
C THR A 209 -15.49 21.30 -9.07
N ARG A 210 -14.78 20.46 -8.32
CA ARG A 210 -14.15 20.84 -7.05
C ARG A 210 -12.72 20.36 -7.00
N VAL A 211 -11.92 20.96 -6.14
CA VAL A 211 -10.51 20.64 -5.92
C VAL A 211 -10.32 20.27 -4.45
N GLU A 212 -9.63 19.16 -4.21
CA GLU A 212 -9.18 18.72 -2.89
C GLU A 212 -7.66 18.70 -2.89
N GLU A 213 -7.01 19.29 -1.90
CA GLU A 213 -5.56 19.23 -1.72
C GLU A 213 -5.21 18.55 -0.41
N THR A 214 -4.18 17.70 -0.47
CA THR A 214 -3.65 16.98 0.70
C THR A 214 -2.14 17.14 0.73
N LEU A 215 -1.61 17.46 1.90
CA LEU A 215 -0.18 17.53 2.19
C LEU A 215 0.18 16.45 3.19
N TRP A 216 1.31 15.79 2.97
CA TRP A 216 1.85 14.82 3.92
C TRP A 216 3.35 14.66 3.75
N ASP A 217 3.99 13.96 4.69
CA ASP A 217 5.38 13.55 4.58
C ASP A 217 5.48 12.04 4.39
N PHE A 218 6.44 11.61 3.59
CA PHE A 218 6.92 10.24 3.53
C PHE A 218 8.27 10.11 4.24
N ARG A 219 8.48 8.98 4.92
CA ARG A 219 9.81 8.58 5.32
C ARG A 219 10.60 8.09 4.11
N THR A 220 11.83 8.56 3.96
CA THR A 220 12.71 8.12 2.89
C THR A 220 13.53 6.89 3.30
N TYR A 221 13.84 6.06 2.29
CA TYR A 221 14.66 4.86 2.43
C TYR A 221 15.60 4.71 1.24
N SER A 222 16.90 4.75 1.47
CA SER A 222 17.87 4.16 0.56
C SER A 222 17.87 2.63 0.72
N ALA A 223 18.41 1.90 -0.26
CA ALA A 223 18.56 0.45 -0.16
C ALA A 223 19.36 0.01 1.08
N LYS A 224 20.39 0.78 1.46
CA LYS A 224 21.20 0.54 2.68
C LYS A 224 20.35 0.66 3.95
N GLU A 225 19.56 1.71 4.06
CA GLU A 225 18.68 1.95 5.21
C GLU A 225 17.58 0.91 5.32
N LEU A 226 17.02 0.49 4.19
CA LEU A 226 16.00 -0.55 4.16
C LEU A 226 16.59 -1.91 4.58
N LYS A 227 17.79 -2.27 4.11
CA LYS A 227 18.52 -3.45 4.60
C LYS A 227 18.77 -3.40 6.09
N SER A 228 19.17 -2.24 6.62
CA SER A 228 19.37 -2.04 8.07
C SER A 228 18.07 -2.22 8.86
N LEU A 229 16.95 -1.67 8.36
CA LEU A 229 15.64 -1.85 8.98
C LEU A 229 15.22 -3.32 9.02
N LEU A 230 15.32 -4.02 7.88
CA LEU A 230 14.98 -5.46 7.78
C LEU A 230 15.88 -6.32 8.69
N GLY A 231 17.16 -5.96 8.83
CA GLY A 231 18.10 -6.63 9.72
C GLY A 231 17.69 -6.62 11.21
N LYS A 232 16.78 -5.72 11.62
CA LYS A 232 16.23 -5.66 12.99
C LYS A 232 15.09 -6.66 13.23
N ILE A 233 14.58 -7.30 12.17
CA ILE A 233 13.48 -8.26 12.23
C ILE A 233 14.01 -9.66 11.91
N LYS A 234 14.59 -10.31 12.90
CA LYS A 234 15.30 -11.59 12.73
C LYS A 234 14.41 -12.74 12.27
N THR A 235 13.10 -12.62 12.47
CA THR A 235 12.07 -13.60 12.09
C THR A 235 11.64 -13.54 10.64
N LEU A 236 12.01 -12.47 9.91
CA LEU A 236 11.78 -12.32 8.47
C LEU A 236 13.11 -12.44 7.72
N GLU A 237 13.05 -13.01 6.52
CA GLU A 237 14.15 -13.00 5.54
C GLU A 237 13.69 -12.38 4.23
N LEU A 238 14.56 -11.60 3.59
CA LEU A 238 14.31 -11.07 2.25
C LEU A 238 14.67 -12.17 1.24
N VAL A 239 13.65 -12.72 0.57
CA VAL A 239 13.83 -13.82 -0.41
C VAL A 239 13.91 -13.33 -1.85
N ALA A 240 13.28 -12.19 -2.15
CA ALA A 240 13.34 -11.57 -3.47
C ALA A 240 12.97 -10.08 -3.42
N CYS A 241 13.33 -9.37 -4.50
CA CYS A 241 12.81 -8.05 -4.82
C CYS A 241 12.28 -8.02 -6.24
N HIS A 242 11.24 -7.24 -6.46
CA HIS A 242 10.66 -6.93 -7.77
C HIS A 242 10.40 -5.42 -7.86
N ASP A 243 9.84 -4.95 -8.97
CA ASP A 243 9.43 -3.58 -9.17
C ASP A 243 7.90 -3.46 -9.41
N PHE A 244 7.40 -2.23 -9.61
CA PHE A 244 5.97 -1.98 -9.85
C PHE A 244 5.52 -2.30 -11.29
N HIS A 245 6.38 -2.97 -12.10
CA HIS A 245 5.92 -3.67 -13.30
C HIS A 245 5.16 -4.96 -12.95
N TYR A 246 5.25 -5.41 -11.67
CA TYR A 246 4.56 -6.59 -11.16
C TYR A 246 4.85 -7.87 -11.98
N SER A 247 6.11 -8.01 -12.43
CA SER A 247 6.56 -9.20 -13.17
C SER A 247 7.37 -10.12 -12.28
N ILE A 248 6.88 -11.33 -12.04
CA ILE A 248 7.59 -12.35 -11.24
C ILE A 248 8.91 -12.79 -11.90
N ARG A 249 9.01 -12.66 -13.23
CA ARG A 249 10.22 -13.02 -14.00
C ARG A 249 11.31 -11.97 -13.86
N GLN A 250 10.98 -10.72 -13.55
CA GLN A 250 11.93 -9.61 -13.42
C GLN A 250 12.32 -9.43 -11.94
N LYS A 251 13.31 -10.22 -11.50
CA LYS A 251 13.90 -10.04 -10.16
C LYS A 251 14.82 -8.82 -10.14
N ARG A 252 14.77 -8.06 -9.05
CA ARG A 252 15.64 -6.91 -8.80
C ARG A 252 16.58 -7.20 -7.64
N LYS A 253 17.70 -6.50 -7.60
CA LYS A 253 18.58 -6.48 -6.42
C LYS A 253 18.15 -5.29 -5.56
N LEU A 254 18.15 -5.43 -4.24
CA LEU A 254 17.94 -4.28 -3.36
C LEU A 254 19.17 -3.37 -3.41
N ASN A 255 19.12 -2.37 -4.29
CA ASN A 255 20.12 -1.31 -4.47
C ASN A 255 19.43 -0.01 -4.93
N ASP A 256 20.17 1.09 -4.99
CA ASP A 256 19.64 2.42 -5.33
C ASP A 256 19.66 2.71 -6.86
N ALA A 257 19.69 1.68 -7.71
CA ALA A 257 19.70 1.83 -9.17
C ALA A 257 18.29 2.07 -9.78
N TYR A 258 17.25 1.95 -9.00
CA TYR A 258 15.84 2.17 -9.39
C TYR A 258 15.02 2.59 -8.17
N THR A 259 13.88 3.22 -8.42
CA THR A 259 13.03 3.77 -7.36
C THR A 259 12.02 2.75 -6.84
N ASP A 260 11.28 2.11 -7.73
CA ASP A 260 10.18 1.21 -7.36
C ASP A 260 10.69 -0.14 -6.88
N ILE A 261 10.28 -0.56 -5.69
CA ILE A 261 10.65 -1.87 -5.18
C ILE A 261 9.49 -2.56 -4.47
N ILE A 262 9.35 -3.85 -4.71
CA ILE A 262 8.52 -4.76 -3.94
C ILE A 262 9.46 -5.73 -3.23
N LEU A 263 9.45 -5.69 -1.91
CA LEU A 263 10.16 -6.64 -1.06
C LEU A 263 9.29 -7.89 -0.89
N VAL A 264 9.84 -9.05 -1.14
CA VAL A 264 9.23 -10.34 -0.78
C VAL A 264 9.95 -10.86 0.45
N LEU A 265 9.28 -10.77 1.59
CA LEU A 265 9.78 -11.23 2.89
C LEU A 265 9.09 -12.55 3.24
N LYS A 266 9.84 -13.48 3.80
CA LYS A 266 9.34 -14.79 4.24
C LYS A 266 9.56 -14.95 5.73
N LYS A 267 8.53 -15.40 6.46
CA LYS A 267 8.71 -15.76 7.86
C LYS A 267 9.49 -17.06 7.96
N LYS A 268 10.59 -17.01 8.72
CA LYS A 268 11.43 -18.20 8.96
C LYS A 268 10.62 -19.32 9.61
N THR A 269 10.83 -20.52 9.14
CA THR A 269 10.47 -21.75 9.88
C THR A 269 11.58 -21.96 10.90
N LYS A 270 11.19 -22.12 12.17
CA LYS A 270 12.19 -22.45 13.20
C LYS A 270 13.03 -23.64 12.80
#